data_249f81d3ca6e58ae9b6696c35d17adef
#
_entry.id   249f81d3ca6e58ae9b6696c35d17adef
#
_cell.length_a   1.000
_cell.length_b   1.000
_cell.length_c   1.000
_cell.angle_alpha   90.00
_cell.angle_beta   90.00
_cell.angle_gamma   90.00
#
_symmetry.space_group_name_H-M   'P 1'
#
loop_
_entity.id
_entity.type
_entity.pdbx_description
1 polymer ?
#
loop_
_entity_poly.entity_id
_entity_poly.type
_entity_poly.pdbx_seq_one_letter_code
_entity_poly.pdbx_strand_id
1 'polypeptide(L)'
;MSSNDSSADNLNLYGYTPTRAVCFLFVVLYSISTIGHFWQAIRSRTWWLXPTVVLAGIAEVVGWGARTKSSWDPTLRMPYIIQVSILVLAPTPLVAALFIGFGRTTARLGAQYSRLSPRMYSRIFLTGDILSLLIQGGGGGIAASNTTDPDKVRLGSDIILGGLIIQIISMSIFCFFMADYAYRRAKDRPFRAPEPSSYAEAGIPAGRHVMDRKMMMLVAGILISTALVYIRSIYRIIEFANGYNGSIAHTQILFDLFDGMLVTLAMFTLNVMHPGMLLQKTAADAAYALTDRSQTSFDRRTSSKAYLAP
;
A
#
# COMPACT_ATOMS: atom_id res chain seq x y z
N MET A 1 -11.54 50.30 6.63
CA MET A 1 -11.94 48.94 6.22
C MET A 1 -10.75 48.00 6.02
N SER A 2 -9.71 48.10 6.82
CA SER A 2 -8.45 47.34 6.63
C SER A 2 -7.99 46.53 7.87
N SER A 3 -8.75 46.55 8.97
CA SER A 3 -8.34 45.88 10.22
C SER A 3 -8.90 44.45 10.41
N ASN A 4 -9.90 44.06 9.59
CA ASN A 4 -10.50 42.70 9.70
C ASN A 4 -9.75 41.62 8.89
N ASP A 5 -9.01 42.00 7.85
CA ASP A 5 -8.27 41.03 7.00
C ASP A 5 -7.07 40.43 7.74
N SER A 6 -6.37 41.24 8.54
CA SER A 6 -5.18 40.78 9.29
C SER A 6 -5.51 39.78 10.39
N SER A 7 -6.73 39.83 10.97
CA SER A 7 -7.17 38.89 12.01
C SER A 7 -7.57 37.53 11.43
N ALA A 8 -8.15 37.52 10.24
CA ALA A 8 -8.52 36.28 9.55
C ALA A 8 -7.31 35.53 9.01
N ASP A 9 -6.28 36.25 8.55
CA ASP A 9 -5.03 35.64 8.08
C ASP A 9 -4.27 34.93 9.22
N ASN A 10 -4.34 35.47 10.44
CA ASN A 10 -3.71 34.85 11.61
C ASN A 10 -4.39 33.56 12.07
N LEU A 11 -5.63 33.28 11.59
CA LEU A 11 -6.40 32.08 11.92
C LEU A 11 -6.33 31.00 10.83
N ASN A 12 -5.68 31.29 9.70
CA ASN A 12 -5.55 30.34 8.58
C ASN A 12 -4.50 29.28 8.89
N LEU A 13 -4.98 28.05 9.17
CA LEU A 13 -4.15 26.92 9.58
C LEU A 13 -3.24 26.37 8.44
N TYR A 14 -3.53 26.72 7.19
CA TYR A 14 -2.76 26.25 6.02
C TYR A 14 -1.65 27.24 5.61
N GLY A 15 -1.79 28.52 5.99
CA GLY A 15 -0.97 29.59 5.44
C GLY A 15 -1.32 29.98 3.99
N TYR A 16 -2.34 29.30 3.40
CA TYR A 16 -2.90 29.59 2.06
C TYR A 16 -4.34 29.07 2.00
N THR A 17 -5.07 29.41 0.96
CA THR A 17 -6.42 28.86 0.72
C THR A 17 -6.32 27.73 -0.29
N PRO A 18 -6.71 26.49 0.10
CA PRO A 18 -6.66 25.36 -0.85
C PRO A 18 -7.50 25.64 -2.11
N THR A 19 -6.91 25.37 -3.27
CA THR A 19 -7.58 25.59 -4.56
C THR A 19 -8.73 24.60 -4.74
N ARG A 20 -9.97 25.10 -4.80
CA ARG A 20 -11.20 24.29 -4.90
C ARG A 20 -11.16 23.30 -6.05
N ALA A 21 -10.76 23.75 -7.24
CA ALA A 21 -10.73 22.92 -8.44
C ALA A 21 -9.81 21.70 -8.25
N VAL A 22 -8.64 21.89 -7.62
CA VAL A 22 -7.67 20.82 -7.35
C VAL A 22 -8.24 19.84 -6.33
N CYS A 23 -8.88 20.34 -5.26
CA CYS A 23 -9.50 19.49 -4.23
C CYS A 23 -10.59 18.59 -4.84
N PHE A 24 -11.49 19.19 -5.65
CA PHE A 24 -12.54 18.43 -6.35
C PHE A 24 -11.94 17.41 -7.33
N LEU A 25 -10.92 17.80 -8.07
CA LEU A 25 -10.23 16.88 -9.00
C LEU A 25 -9.76 15.62 -8.28
N PHE A 26 -9.08 15.77 -7.12
CA PHE A 26 -8.58 14.61 -6.36
C PHE A 26 -9.72 13.78 -5.76
N VAL A 27 -10.79 14.42 -5.24
CA VAL A 27 -11.98 13.67 -4.75
C VAL A 27 -12.54 12.79 -5.87
N VAL A 28 -12.68 13.35 -7.09
CA VAL A 28 -13.22 12.62 -8.24
C VAL A 28 -12.28 11.48 -8.66
N LEU A 29 -10.97 11.75 -8.79
CA LEU A 29 -9.98 10.75 -9.20
C LEU A 29 -9.92 9.58 -8.20
N TYR A 30 -9.85 9.88 -6.90
CA TYR A 30 -9.84 8.84 -5.86
C TYR A 30 -11.15 8.06 -5.82
N SER A 31 -12.31 8.72 -6.03
CA SER A 31 -13.60 8.05 -6.09
C SER A 31 -13.67 7.07 -7.26
N ILE A 32 -13.25 7.50 -8.46
CA ILE A 32 -13.22 6.64 -9.66
C ILE A 32 -12.33 5.43 -9.40
N SER A 33 -11.11 5.65 -8.90
CA SER A 33 -10.15 4.58 -8.63
C SER A 33 -10.68 3.60 -7.58
N THR A 34 -11.28 4.11 -6.50
CA THR A 34 -11.82 3.31 -5.38
C THR A 34 -12.99 2.45 -5.85
N ILE A 35 -13.93 3.03 -6.61
CA ILE A 35 -15.06 2.29 -7.19
C ILE A 35 -14.53 1.20 -8.15
N GLY A 36 -13.53 1.54 -8.96
CA GLY A 36 -12.85 0.60 -9.85
C GLY A 36 -12.27 -0.59 -9.08
N HIS A 37 -11.49 -0.32 -8.02
CA HIS A 37 -10.92 -1.37 -7.17
C HIS A 37 -11.99 -2.21 -6.47
N PHE A 38 -13.04 -1.59 -5.97
CA PHE A 38 -14.16 -2.29 -5.33
C PHE A 38 -14.83 -3.25 -6.31
N TRP A 39 -15.16 -2.77 -7.52
CA TRP A 39 -15.75 -3.58 -8.58
C TRP A 39 -14.82 -4.74 -8.98
N GLN A 40 -13.54 -4.44 -9.21
CA GLN A 40 -12.53 -5.43 -9.58
C GLN A 40 -12.32 -6.48 -8.49
N ALA A 41 -12.33 -6.09 -7.20
CA ALA A 41 -12.18 -7.00 -6.06
C ALA A 41 -13.34 -7.98 -5.98
N ILE A 42 -14.57 -7.52 -6.19
CA ILE A 42 -15.78 -8.38 -6.24
C ILE A 42 -15.69 -9.34 -7.44
N ARG A 43 -15.41 -8.81 -8.63
CA ARG A 43 -15.37 -9.57 -9.88
C ARG A 43 -14.30 -10.67 -9.87
N SER A 44 -13.15 -10.39 -9.27
CA SER A 44 -12.02 -11.34 -9.16
C SER A 44 -12.04 -12.16 -7.86
N ARG A 45 -13.01 -11.93 -6.97
CA ARG A 45 -13.15 -12.57 -5.64
C ARG A 45 -11.88 -12.42 -4.78
N THR A 46 -11.21 -11.27 -4.90
CA THR A 46 -9.98 -10.97 -4.15
C THR A 46 -10.29 -10.11 -2.92
N TRP A 47 -10.97 -10.73 -1.95
CA TRP A 47 -11.49 -10.05 -0.75
C TRP A 47 -10.41 -9.32 0.07
N TRP A 48 -9.14 -9.72 -0.06
CA TRP A 48 -8.03 -9.07 0.64
C TRP A 48 -7.76 -7.65 0.14
N LEU A 49 -8.26 -7.29 -1.04
CA LEU A 49 -8.19 -5.92 -1.55
C LEU A 49 -9.19 -4.97 -0.91
N UNK A 50 -10.17 -5.31 -0.31
CA UNK A 50 -11.00 -4.63 0.29
C UNK A 50 -10.49 -3.92 1.34
N PRO A 51 -9.90 -4.69 2.48
CA PRO A 51 -9.33 -3.88 3.59
C PRO A 51 -8.00 -3.19 3.26
N THR A 52 -7.52 -3.28 2.07
CA THR A 52 -6.27 -2.66 1.64
C THR A 52 -6.53 -1.52 0.66
N VAL A 53 -6.47 -1.73 -0.64
CA VAL A 53 -6.56 -0.66 -1.65
C VAL A 53 -7.89 0.10 -1.57
N VAL A 54 -9.01 -0.59 -1.34
CA VAL A 54 -10.32 0.08 -1.25
C VAL A 54 -10.39 0.95 0.01
N LEU A 55 -9.90 0.45 1.15
CA LEU A 55 -9.85 1.24 2.39
C LEU A 55 -8.95 2.48 2.22
N ALA A 56 -7.79 2.32 1.58
CA ALA A 56 -6.90 3.44 1.26
C ALA A 56 -7.64 4.50 0.43
N GLY A 57 -8.33 4.06 -0.62
CA GLY A 57 -9.08 4.97 -1.49
C GLY A 57 -10.22 5.70 -0.78
N ILE A 58 -10.97 5.00 0.10
CA ILE A 58 -12.01 5.64 0.92
C ILE A 58 -11.38 6.70 1.83
N ALA A 59 -10.25 6.39 2.47
CA ALA A 59 -9.55 7.33 3.35
C ALA A 59 -9.07 8.56 2.55
N GLU A 60 -8.54 8.36 1.33
CA GLU A 60 -8.14 9.47 0.46
C GLU A 60 -9.35 10.36 0.10
N VAL A 61 -10.49 9.75 -0.27
CA VAL A 61 -11.73 10.51 -0.59
C VAL A 61 -12.17 11.34 0.62
N VAL A 62 -12.13 10.77 1.84
CA VAL A 62 -12.49 11.49 3.08
C VAL A 62 -11.51 12.64 3.34
N GLY A 63 -10.20 12.39 3.22
CA GLY A 63 -9.17 13.41 3.43
C GLY A 63 -9.28 14.58 2.45
N TRP A 64 -9.40 14.28 1.15
CA TRP A 64 -9.56 15.32 0.11
C TRP A 64 -10.93 16.00 0.21
N GLY A 65 -11.98 15.29 0.66
CA GLY A 65 -13.29 15.86 0.97
C GLY A 65 -13.21 16.89 2.10
N ALA A 66 -12.47 16.56 3.17
CA ALA A 66 -12.22 17.50 4.27
C ALA A 66 -11.44 18.74 3.77
N ARG A 67 -10.41 18.52 2.92
CA ARG A 67 -9.65 19.62 2.28
C ARG A 67 -10.56 20.48 1.39
N THR A 68 -11.50 19.86 0.69
CA THR A 68 -12.52 20.58 -0.11
C THR A 68 -13.37 21.48 0.80
N LYS A 69 -13.80 20.98 1.97
CA LYS A 69 -14.55 21.80 2.94
C LYS A 69 -13.70 22.99 3.41
N SER A 70 -12.41 22.79 3.70
CA SER A 70 -11.48 23.86 4.09
C SER A 70 -11.25 24.90 2.99
N SER A 71 -11.50 24.58 1.72
CA SER A 71 -11.34 25.54 0.62
C SER A 71 -12.43 26.65 0.61
N TRP A 72 -13.56 26.42 1.33
CA TRP A 72 -14.57 27.47 1.53
C TRP A 72 -14.25 28.33 2.75
N ASP A 73 -13.70 27.70 3.81
CA ASP A 73 -13.35 28.39 5.04
C ASP A 73 -12.09 27.74 5.63
N PRO A 74 -10.90 28.30 5.37
CA PRO A 74 -9.62 27.71 5.83
C PRO A 74 -9.38 27.91 7.33
N THR A 75 -10.25 28.62 8.04
CA THR A 75 -10.16 28.81 9.49
C THR A 75 -10.80 27.65 10.27
N LEU A 76 -11.54 26.77 9.59
CA LEU A 76 -12.24 25.64 10.24
C LEU A 76 -11.23 24.58 10.70
N ARG A 77 -11.10 24.46 12.01
CA ARG A 77 -10.14 23.54 12.65
C ARG A 77 -10.44 22.06 12.36
N MET A 78 -11.72 21.63 12.42
CA MET A 78 -12.09 20.22 12.29
C MET A 78 -11.76 19.64 10.90
N PRO A 79 -12.14 20.29 9.77
CA PRO A 79 -11.73 19.77 8.45
C PRO A 79 -10.22 19.74 8.27
N TYR A 80 -9.48 20.71 8.81
CA TYR A 80 -8.01 20.72 8.77
C TYR A 80 -7.42 19.49 9.47
N ILE A 81 -7.85 19.21 10.71
CA ILE A 81 -7.36 18.06 11.50
C ILE A 81 -7.70 16.75 10.78
N ILE A 82 -8.96 16.61 10.29
CA ILE A 82 -9.39 15.41 9.55
C ILE A 82 -8.50 15.19 8.32
N GLN A 83 -8.29 16.24 7.53
CA GLN A 83 -7.46 16.16 6.32
C GLN A 83 -6.04 15.71 6.67
N VAL A 84 -5.35 16.44 7.56
CA VAL A 84 -3.95 16.16 7.89
C VAL A 84 -3.81 14.73 8.45
N SER A 85 -4.66 14.35 9.40
CA SER A 85 -4.59 13.03 10.04
C SER A 85 -4.87 11.91 9.04
N ILE A 86 -5.96 12.03 8.28
CA ILE A 86 -6.38 10.95 7.37
C ILE A 86 -5.41 10.82 6.19
N LEU A 87 -4.96 11.92 5.57
CA LEU A 87 -4.08 11.81 4.39
C LEU A 87 -2.68 11.30 4.75
N VAL A 88 -2.23 11.47 6.00
CA VAL A 88 -0.98 10.83 6.46
C VAL A 88 -1.16 9.31 6.53
N LEU A 89 -2.31 8.84 7.05
CA LEU A 89 -2.57 7.42 7.31
C LEU A 89 -3.10 6.67 6.08
N ALA A 90 -3.77 7.36 5.15
CA ALA A 90 -4.52 6.77 4.03
C ALA A 90 -3.69 5.86 3.12
N PRO A 91 -2.43 6.17 2.76
CA PRO A 91 -1.66 5.28 1.88
C PRO A 91 -1.17 3.99 2.54
N THR A 92 -1.22 3.86 3.87
CA THR A 92 -0.70 2.66 4.56
C THR A 92 -1.44 1.38 4.15
N PRO A 93 -2.78 1.33 4.07
CA PRO A 93 -3.44 0.14 3.53
C PRO A 93 -3.07 -0.16 2.07
N LEU A 94 -2.75 0.86 1.27
CA LEU A 94 -2.24 0.66 -0.10
C LEU A 94 -0.88 -0.04 -0.07
N VAL A 95 0.03 0.39 0.81
CA VAL A 95 1.35 -0.25 1.02
C VAL A 95 1.16 -1.71 1.45
N ALA A 96 0.21 -1.99 2.35
CA ALA A 96 -0.13 -3.36 2.75
C ALA A 96 -0.53 -4.23 1.55
N ALA A 97 -1.27 -3.65 0.58
CA ALA A 97 -1.61 -4.35 -0.66
C ALA A 97 -0.37 -4.70 -1.49
N LEU A 98 0.64 -3.81 -1.53
CA LEU A 98 1.90 -4.07 -2.24
C LEU A 98 2.67 -5.23 -1.59
N PHE A 99 2.75 -5.27 -0.25
CA PHE A 99 3.41 -6.35 0.48
C PHE A 99 2.72 -7.70 0.25
N ILE A 100 1.39 -7.74 0.35
CA ILE A 100 0.59 -8.95 0.13
C ILE A 100 0.70 -9.37 -1.35
N GLY A 101 0.58 -8.42 -2.27
CA GLY A 101 0.66 -8.65 -3.71
C GLY A 101 2.01 -9.23 -4.11
N PHE A 102 3.11 -8.66 -3.59
CA PHE A 102 4.45 -9.16 -3.85
C PHE A 102 4.65 -10.55 -3.28
N GLY A 103 4.20 -10.81 -2.04
CA GLY A 103 4.26 -12.15 -1.42
C GLY A 103 3.53 -13.20 -2.26
N ARG A 104 2.35 -12.87 -2.80
CA ARG A 104 1.59 -13.77 -3.68
C ARG A 104 2.29 -13.97 -5.03
N THR A 105 2.94 -12.93 -5.53
CA THR A 105 3.73 -12.98 -6.78
C THR A 105 4.94 -13.90 -6.62
N THR A 106 5.69 -13.79 -5.51
CA THR A 106 6.85 -14.65 -5.24
C THR A 106 6.43 -16.12 -5.07
N ALA A 107 5.25 -16.38 -4.47
CA ALA A 107 4.71 -17.73 -4.32
C ALA A 107 4.47 -18.40 -5.69
N ARG A 108 4.09 -17.60 -6.71
CA ARG A 108 3.81 -18.11 -8.06
C ARG A 108 5.05 -18.19 -8.94
N LEU A 109 5.93 -17.19 -8.86
CA LEU A 109 7.11 -17.08 -9.73
C LEU A 109 8.31 -17.91 -9.26
N GLY A 110 8.19 -18.52 -8.08
CA GLY A 110 9.25 -19.36 -7.50
C GLY A 110 9.73 -18.83 -6.16
N ALA A 111 9.23 -19.41 -5.09
CA ALA A 111 9.57 -19.05 -3.72
C ALA A 111 11.05 -19.36 -3.39
N GLN A 112 11.69 -20.25 -4.17
CA GLN A 112 13.10 -20.62 -3.98
C GLN A 112 14.08 -19.46 -4.19
N TYR A 113 13.70 -18.42 -4.95
CA TYR A 113 14.54 -17.24 -5.18
C TYR A 113 14.41 -16.20 -4.06
N SER A 114 13.42 -16.36 -3.20
CA SER A 114 13.11 -15.41 -2.13
C SER A 114 13.79 -15.79 -0.81
N ARG A 115 14.38 -14.80 -0.13
CA ARG A 115 14.93 -14.98 1.23
C ARG A 115 13.83 -15.18 2.26
N LEU A 116 12.72 -14.44 2.12
CA LEU A 116 11.56 -14.55 3.00
C LEU A 116 10.50 -15.47 2.37
N SER A 117 9.79 -16.21 3.20
CA SER A 117 8.63 -16.95 2.70
C SER A 117 7.54 -15.98 2.24
N PRO A 118 6.69 -16.35 1.27
CA PRO A 118 5.66 -15.44 0.76
C PRO A 118 4.75 -14.85 1.85
N ARG A 119 4.45 -15.60 2.90
CA ARG A 119 3.62 -15.14 4.03
C ARG A 119 4.34 -14.17 4.95
N MET A 120 5.67 -14.28 5.04
CA MET A 120 6.47 -13.41 5.92
C MET A 120 6.53 -11.98 5.40
N TYR A 121 6.47 -11.77 4.07
CA TYR A 121 6.39 -10.41 3.51
C TYR A 121 5.22 -9.64 4.12
N SER A 122 4.02 -10.23 4.09
CA SER A 122 2.84 -9.58 4.66
C SER A 122 2.99 -9.38 6.18
N ARG A 123 3.40 -10.42 6.90
CA ARG A 123 3.44 -10.37 8.38
C ARG A 123 4.43 -9.33 8.90
N ILE A 124 5.67 -9.39 8.44
CA ILE A 124 6.76 -8.52 8.94
C ILE A 124 6.47 -7.06 8.59
N PHE A 125 6.22 -6.78 7.31
CA PHE A 125 6.09 -5.40 6.84
C PHE A 125 4.74 -4.78 7.26
N LEU A 126 3.66 -5.56 7.29
CA LEU A 126 2.37 -5.08 7.78
C LEU A 126 2.42 -4.75 9.28
N THR A 127 3.12 -5.58 10.09
CA THR A 127 3.29 -5.30 11.53
C THR A 127 4.09 -4.01 11.74
N GLY A 128 5.16 -3.81 10.98
CA GLY A 128 5.95 -2.57 11.01
C GLY A 128 5.11 -1.34 10.65
N ASP A 129 4.29 -1.46 9.61
CA ASP A 129 3.40 -0.36 9.18
C ASP A 129 2.31 -0.08 10.21
N ILE A 130 1.69 -1.10 10.80
CA ILE A 130 0.68 -0.92 11.87
C ILE A 130 1.32 -0.19 13.07
N LEU A 131 2.53 -0.60 13.46
CA LEU A 131 3.25 0.07 14.55
C LEU A 131 3.53 1.54 14.21
N SER A 132 4.00 1.83 12.99
CA SER A 132 4.23 3.20 12.55
C SER A 132 2.93 4.03 12.54
N LEU A 133 1.79 3.43 12.13
CA LEU A 133 0.48 4.08 12.16
C LEU A 133 0.05 4.45 13.57
N LEU A 134 0.26 3.56 14.54
CA LEU A 134 -0.10 3.81 15.95
C LEU A 134 0.73 4.98 16.50
N ILE A 135 2.02 5.04 16.16
CA ILE A 135 2.92 6.13 16.55
C ILE A 135 2.45 7.45 15.89
N GLN A 136 2.21 7.44 14.57
CA GLN A 136 1.74 8.61 13.82
C GLN A 136 0.38 9.09 14.34
N GLY A 137 -0.56 8.18 14.59
CA GLY A 137 -1.88 8.49 15.13
C GLY A 137 -1.81 9.11 16.52
N GLY A 138 -0.94 8.58 17.39
CA GLY A 138 -0.68 9.14 18.70
C GLY A 138 -0.13 10.55 18.64
N GLY A 139 0.89 10.77 17.79
CA GLY A 139 1.48 12.08 17.55
C GLY A 139 0.45 13.09 17.02
N GLY A 140 -0.34 12.65 16.03
CA GLY A 140 -1.42 13.49 15.47
C GLY A 140 -2.48 13.86 16.51
N GLY A 141 -2.83 12.92 17.37
CA GLY A 141 -3.77 13.17 18.49
C GLY A 141 -3.24 14.21 19.48
N ILE A 142 -1.95 14.13 19.85
CA ILE A 142 -1.29 15.11 20.72
C ILE A 142 -1.30 16.50 20.08
N ALA A 143 -0.91 16.60 18.81
CA ALA A 143 -0.87 17.87 18.08
C ALA A 143 -2.28 18.47 17.96
N ALA A 144 -3.29 17.65 17.64
CA ALA A 144 -4.67 18.09 17.44
C ALA A 144 -5.36 18.54 18.73
N SER A 145 -5.03 17.91 19.88
CA SER A 145 -5.66 18.24 21.17
C SER A 145 -5.09 19.50 21.82
N ASN A 146 -3.91 19.93 21.42
CA ASN A 146 -3.15 21.02 22.09
C ASN A 146 -2.70 22.11 21.12
N THR A 147 -3.54 22.53 20.19
CA THR A 147 -3.17 23.49 19.13
C THR A 147 -2.76 24.89 19.65
N THR A 148 -3.10 25.22 20.90
CA THR A 148 -2.72 26.49 21.53
C THR A 148 -1.34 26.44 22.21
N ASP A 149 -0.77 25.23 22.36
CA ASP A 149 0.52 25.01 23.02
C ASP A 149 1.55 24.60 21.96
N PRO A 150 2.44 25.53 21.54
CA PRO A 150 3.42 25.24 20.47
C PRO A 150 4.34 24.06 20.79
N ASP A 151 4.70 23.86 22.04
CA ASP A 151 5.60 22.77 22.44
C ASP A 151 4.94 21.41 22.26
N LYS A 152 3.63 21.30 22.57
CA LYS A 152 2.88 20.06 22.35
C LYS A 152 2.59 19.79 20.89
N VAL A 153 2.33 20.83 20.10
CA VAL A 153 2.21 20.69 18.62
C VAL A 153 3.51 20.18 18.04
N ARG A 154 4.65 20.75 18.47
CA ARG A 154 5.98 20.31 18.03
C ARG A 154 6.24 18.85 18.44
N LEU A 155 5.97 18.50 19.71
CA LEU A 155 6.11 17.13 20.20
C LEU A 155 5.29 16.15 19.37
N GLY A 156 4.04 16.50 19.04
CA GLY A 156 3.17 15.68 18.19
C GLY A 156 3.77 15.50 16.79
N SER A 157 4.31 16.57 16.21
CA SER A 157 4.98 16.52 14.89
C SER A 157 6.22 15.61 14.92
N ASP A 158 7.04 15.71 15.97
CA ASP A 158 8.24 14.87 16.12
C ASP A 158 7.89 13.39 16.27
N ILE A 159 6.78 13.07 16.97
CA ILE A 159 6.27 11.71 17.09
C ILE A 159 5.78 11.19 15.73
N ILE A 160 5.04 12.00 14.95
CA ILE A 160 4.64 11.64 13.57
C ILE A 160 5.88 11.36 12.74
N LEU A 161 6.89 12.23 12.80
CA LEU A 161 8.15 12.08 12.07
C LEU A 161 8.85 10.76 12.43
N GLY A 162 8.88 10.41 13.73
CA GLY A 162 9.41 9.13 14.19
C GLY A 162 8.69 7.94 13.54
N GLY A 163 7.36 7.98 13.49
CA GLY A 163 6.55 6.95 12.82
C GLY A 163 6.84 6.87 11.32
N LEU A 164 6.97 8.01 10.64
CA LEU A 164 7.31 8.07 9.21
C LEU A 164 8.71 7.48 8.93
N ILE A 165 9.67 7.71 9.83
CA ILE A 165 11.03 7.14 9.71
C ILE A 165 10.98 5.62 9.82
N ILE A 166 10.22 5.07 10.77
CA ILE A 166 10.02 3.62 10.90
C ILE A 166 9.41 3.06 9.62
N GLN A 167 8.40 3.74 9.07
CA GLN A 167 7.71 3.33 7.85
C GLN A 167 8.65 3.31 6.64
N ILE A 168 9.47 4.34 6.42
CA ILE A 168 10.39 4.38 5.28
C ILE A 168 11.52 3.35 5.42
N ILE A 169 11.99 3.08 6.64
CA ILE A 169 12.97 2.01 6.90
C ILE A 169 12.37 0.66 6.51
N SER A 170 11.15 0.36 6.97
CA SER A 170 10.40 -0.86 6.62
C SER A 170 10.26 -1.00 5.10
N MET A 171 9.86 0.07 4.43
CA MET A 171 9.67 0.08 2.98
C MET A 171 11.00 -0.05 2.21
N SER A 172 12.10 0.52 2.73
CA SER A 172 13.45 0.38 2.14
C SER A 172 13.93 -1.07 2.21
N ILE A 173 13.70 -1.73 3.35
CA ILE A 173 14.01 -3.15 3.53
C ILE A 173 13.17 -4.00 2.56
N PHE A 174 11.89 -3.67 2.40
CA PHE A 174 11.01 -4.34 1.42
C PHE A 174 11.54 -4.17 -0.01
N CYS A 175 11.92 -2.95 -0.40
CA CYS A 175 12.49 -2.65 -1.72
C CYS A 175 13.79 -3.44 -1.95
N PHE A 176 14.64 -3.56 -0.93
CA PHE A 176 15.86 -4.37 -0.98
C PHE A 176 15.53 -5.84 -1.27
N PHE A 177 14.58 -6.44 -0.54
CA PHE A 177 14.18 -7.83 -0.76
C PHE A 177 13.54 -8.04 -2.14
N MET A 178 12.78 -7.05 -2.62
CA MET A 178 12.16 -7.07 -3.94
C MET A 178 13.24 -7.06 -5.04
N ALA A 179 14.25 -6.20 -4.89
CA ALA A 179 15.38 -6.12 -5.82
C ALA A 179 16.25 -7.40 -5.78
N ASP A 180 16.55 -7.92 -4.59
CA ASP A 180 17.30 -9.17 -4.41
C ASP A 180 16.57 -10.35 -5.07
N TYR A 181 15.27 -10.43 -4.89
CA TYR A 181 14.42 -11.45 -5.52
C TYR A 181 14.49 -11.35 -7.06
N ALA A 182 14.30 -10.13 -7.60
CA ALA A 182 14.35 -9.89 -9.06
C ALA A 182 15.72 -10.26 -9.63
N TYR A 183 16.80 -9.87 -8.96
CA TYR A 183 18.17 -10.18 -9.35
C TYR A 183 18.43 -11.69 -9.36
N ARG A 184 18.06 -12.41 -8.27
CA ARG A 184 18.25 -13.86 -8.16
C ARG A 184 17.47 -14.62 -9.22
N ARG A 185 16.23 -14.19 -9.47
CA ARG A 185 15.40 -14.80 -10.49
C ARG A 185 15.96 -14.57 -11.91
N ALA A 186 16.47 -13.36 -12.18
CA ALA A 186 17.06 -13.02 -13.48
C ALA A 186 18.34 -13.83 -13.75
N LYS A 187 19.16 -14.09 -12.70
CA LYS A 187 20.42 -14.84 -12.80
C LYS A 187 20.23 -16.34 -12.54
N ASP A 188 19.00 -16.80 -12.31
CA ASP A 188 18.67 -18.20 -11.97
C ASP A 188 19.53 -18.72 -10.79
N ARG A 189 19.65 -17.92 -9.72
CA ARG A 189 20.40 -18.24 -8.51
C ARG A 189 19.44 -18.44 -7.33
N PRO A 190 18.89 -19.66 -7.15
CA PRO A 190 17.96 -19.91 -6.04
C PRO A 190 18.66 -19.73 -4.68
N PHE A 191 17.94 -19.17 -3.71
CA PHE A 191 18.40 -19.01 -2.33
C PHE A 191 18.23 -20.32 -1.53
N ARG A 192 17.19 -21.08 -1.87
CA ARG A 192 16.88 -22.37 -1.24
C ARG A 192 16.88 -23.46 -2.29
N ALA A 193 17.22 -24.69 -1.89
CA ALA A 193 17.02 -25.86 -2.73
C ALA A 193 15.54 -25.89 -3.15
N PRO A 194 15.24 -26.18 -4.42
CA PRO A 194 13.86 -26.37 -4.85
C PRO A 194 13.25 -27.49 -3.98
N GLU A 195 12.14 -27.24 -3.32
CA GLU A 195 11.42 -28.33 -2.65
C GLU A 195 11.10 -29.39 -3.71
N PRO A 196 11.36 -30.66 -3.42
CA PRO A 196 10.92 -31.72 -4.31
C PRO A 196 9.41 -31.68 -4.34
N SER A 197 8.89 -30.91 -5.28
CA SER A 197 7.46 -30.84 -5.51
C SER A 197 7.04 -32.11 -6.24
N SER A 198 5.82 -32.55 -6.01
CA SER A 198 5.14 -33.57 -6.78
C SER A 198 5.16 -33.34 -8.30
N TYR A 199 5.63 -32.19 -8.74
CA TYR A 199 5.84 -31.82 -10.14
C TYR A 199 6.96 -32.63 -10.81
N ALA A 200 7.98 -33.05 -10.05
CA ALA A 200 9.08 -33.86 -10.60
C ALA A 200 8.60 -35.25 -10.99
N GLU A 201 7.64 -35.81 -10.24
CA GLU A 201 7.04 -37.13 -10.54
C GLU A 201 6.13 -37.08 -11.77
N ALA A 202 5.57 -35.90 -12.10
CA ALA A 202 4.72 -35.71 -13.25
C ALA A 202 5.50 -35.31 -14.53
N GLY A 203 6.85 -35.32 -14.50
CA GLY A 203 7.69 -34.96 -15.64
C GLY A 203 7.61 -33.49 -16.02
N ILE A 204 7.09 -32.64 -15.14
CA ILE A 204 7.00 -31.20 -15.36
C ILE A 204 8.27 -30.57 -14.78
N PRO A 205 9.05 -29.79 -15.57
CA PRO A 205 10.28 -29.18 -15.04
C PRO A 205 9.96 -28.33 -13.79
N ALA A 206 10.55 -28.72 -12.67
CA ALA A 206 10.35 -28.00 -11.42
C ALA A 206 10.80 -26.53 -11.57
N GLY A 207 9.86 -25.63 -11.44
CA GLY A 207 10.18 -24.27 -11.05
C GLY A 207 10.43 -23.23 -12.13
N ARG A 208 10.25 -23.50 -13.41
CA ARG A 208 10.27 -22.43 -14.40
C ARG A 208 8.86 -22.06 -14.83
N HIS A 209 8.08 -21.47 -13.91
CA HIS A 209 6.91 -20.75 -14.37
C HIS A 209 7.38 -19.65 -15.31
N VAL A 210 7.12 -19.84 -16.58
CA VAL A 210 7.39 -18.86 -17.62
C VAL A 210 6.81 -17.52 -17.18
N MET A 211 7.61 -16.47 -17.26
CA MET A 211 7.16 -15.11 -17.00
C MET A 211 6.14 -14.71 -18.07
N ASP A 212 4.89 -15.15 -17.89
CA ASP A 212 3.79 -14.78 -18.78
C ASP A 212 3.62 -13.26 -18.76
N ARG A 213 3.13 -12.69 -19.86
CA ARG A 213 2.84 -11.27 -20.01
C ARG A 213 2.01 -10.72 -18.84
N LYS A 214 1.01 -11.48 -18.37
CA LYS A 214 0.18 -11.10 -17.22
C LYS A 214 1.00 -10.95 -15.95
N MET A 215 1.91 -11.89 -15.71
CA MET A 215 2.77 -11.85 -14.51
C MET A 215 3.79 -10.71 -14.60
N MET A 216 4.30 -10.43 -15.79
CA MET A 216 5.19 -9.28 -16.02
C MET A 216 4.47 -7.96 -15.75
N MET A 217 3.23 -7.81 -16.22
CA MET A 217 2.38 -6.65 -15.93
C MET A 217 2.16 -6.49 -14.42
N LEU A 218 1.86 -7.59 -13.72
CA LEU A 218 1.65 -7.55 -12.26
C LEU A 218 2.90 -7.08 -11.51
N VAL A 219 4.06 -7.64 -11.87
CA VAL A 219 5.35 -7.25 -11.26
C VAL A 219 5.62 -5.77 -11.54
N ALA A 220 5.42 -5.32 -12.79
CA ALA A 220 5.60 -3.92 -13.17
C ALA A 220 4.66 -3.01 -12.37
N GLY A 221 3.38 -3.39 -12.21
CA GLY A 221 2.41 -2.64 -11.42
C GLY A 221 2.83 -2.47 -9.96
N ILE A 222 3.31 -3.57 -9.35
CA ILE A 222 3.81 -3.53 -7.96
C ILE A 222 5.04 -2.62 -7.87
N LEU A 223 5.99 -2.76 -8.80
CA LEU A 223 7.24 -1.96 -8.82
C LEU A 223 6.93 -0.47 -8.97
N ILE A 224 6.09 -0.10 -9.96
CA ILE A 224 5.73 1.30 -10.22
C ILE A 224 5.00 1.89 -9.00
N SER A 225 3.99 1.19 -8.48
CA SER A 225 3.24 1.68 -7.32
C SER A 225 4.12 1.79 -6.07
N THR A 226 5.05 0.84 -5.86
CA THR A 226 6.02 0.91 -4.75
C THR A 226 6.92 2.13 -4.90
N ALA A 227 7.44 2.41 -6.10
CA ALA A 227 8.30 3.58 -6.36
C ALA A 227 7.55 4.89 -6.09
N LEU A 228 6.30 5.00 -6.56
CA LEU A 228 5.47 6.21 -6.36
C LEU A 228 5.21 6.46 -4.88
N VAL A 229 4.81 5.42 -4.13
CA VAL A 229 4.55 5.55 -2.68
C VAL A 229 5.86 5.81 -1.91
N TYR A 230 6.98 5.24 -2.37
CA TYR A 230 8.30 5.47 -1.75
C TYR A 230 8.72 6.94 -1.90
N ILE A 231 8.56 7.54 -3.09
CA ILE A 231 8.85 8.97 -3.33
C ILE A 231 7.94 9.84 -2.43
N ARG A 232 6.67 9.49 -2.33
CA ARG A 232 5.74 10.19 -1.41
C ARG A 232 6.21 10.09 0.04
N SER A 233 6.70 8.94 0.48
CA SER A 233 7.18 8.75 1.86
C SER A 233 8.40 9.64 2.17
N ILE A 234 9.30 9.81 1.19
CA ILE A 234 10.42 10.75 1.30
C ILE A 234 9.90 12.18 1.46
N TYR A 235 8.94 12.59 0.61
CA TYR A 235 8.33 13.91 0.68
C TYR A 235 7.72 14.16 2.07
N ARG A 236 6.98 13.19 2.61
CA ARG A 236 6.34 13.31 3.94
C ARG A 236 7.39 13.51 5.07
N ILE A 237 8.51 12.82 5.02
CA ILE A 237 9.59 12.99 6.00
C ILE A 237 10.14 14.42 5.91
N ILE A 238 10.42 14.91 4.70
CA ILE A 238 10.95 16.27 4.48
C ILE A 238 9.94 17.33 4.97
N GLU A 239 8.65 17.12 4.68
CA GLU A 239 7.55 18.00 5.12
C GLU A 239 7.49 18.09 6.65
N PHE A 240 7.44 16.95 7.35
CA PHE A 240 7.32 16.93 8.81
C PHE A 240 8.64 17.30 9.51
N ALA A 241 9.80 17.07 8.90
CA ALA A 241 11.10 17.50 9.43
C ALA A 241 11.22 19.03 9.50
N ASN A 242 10.53 19.75 8.60
CA ASN A 242 10.42 21.21 8.64
C ASN A 242 9.36 21.72 9.64
N GLY A 243 8.59 20.80 10.22
CA GLY A 243 7.50 21.10 11.16
C GLY A 243 6.23 21.59 10.46
N TYR A 244 5.15 21.66 11.23
CA TYR A 244 3.83 22.07 10.72
C TYR A 244 3.85 23.48 10.11
N ASN A 245 4.70 24.39 10.61
CA ASN A 245 4.81 25.78 10.15
C ASN A 245 5.96 25.97 9.14
N GLY A 246 6.48 24.86 8.58
CA GLY A 246 7.55 24.91 7.60
C GLY A 246 7.09 25.41 6.23
N SER A 247 7.98 26.01 5.46
CA SER A 247 7.71 26.54 4.13
C SER A 247 7.19 25.44 3.17
N ILE A 248 7.60 24.18 3.36
CA ILE A 248 7.18 23.05 2.54
C ILE A 248 5.70 22.73 2.79
N ALA A 249 5.28 22.71 4.08
CA ALA A 249 3.88 22.46 4.47
C ALA A 249 2.94 23.56 3.95
N HIS A 250 3.45 24.78 3.80
CA HIS A 250 2.69 25.93 3.31
C HIS A 250 2.75 26.09 1.78
N THR A 251 3.34 25.13 1.03
CA THR A 251 3.42 25.16 -0.43
C THR A 251 2.44 24.16 -1.03
N GLN A 252 1.26 24.65 -1.46
CA GLN A 252 0.19 23.81 -1.99
C GLN A 252 0.64 22.87 -3.11
N ILE A 253 1.43 23.39 -4.09
CA ILE A 253 1.80 22.63 -5.28
C ILE A 253 2.65 21.38 -4.92
N LEU A 254 3.50 21.48 -3.89
CA LEU A 254 4.30 20.34 -3.43
C LEU A 254 3.41 19.26 -2.83
N PHE A 255 2.43 19.65 -2.01
CA PHE A 255 1.47 18.75 -1.43
C PHE A 255 0.63 18.06 -2.52
N ASP A 256 0.09 18.83 -3.46
CA ASP A 256 -0.77 18.31 -4.54
C ASP A 256 0.01 17.33 -5.44
N LEU A 257 1.30 17.62 -5.74
CA LEU A 257 2.15 16.76 -6.59
C LEU A 257 2.65 15.51 -5.82
N PHE A 258 3.27 15.73 -4.66
CA PHE A 258 4.00 14.65 -3.99
C PHE A 258 3.11 13.81 -3.06
N ASP A 259 2.00 14.34 -2.60
CA ASP A 259 1.03 13.57 -1.81
C ASP A 259 -0.16 13.13 -2.68
N GLY A 260 -0.89 14.07 -3.25
CA GLY A 260 -2.11 13.78 -4.02
C GLY A 260 -1.85 12.98 -5.29
N MET A 261 -1.00 13.49 -6.18
CA MET A 261 -0.80 12.91 -7.52
C MET A 261 -0.08 11.55 -7.45
N LEU A 262 0.96 11.39 -6.62
CA LEU A 262 1.71 10.12 -6.56
C LEU A 262 0.84 8.97 -6.07
N VAL A 263 -0.01 9.18 -5.05
CA VAL A 263 -0.92 8.14 -4.55
C VAL A 263 -2.01 7.85 -5.58
N THR A 264 -2.53 8.89 -6.24
CA THR A 264 -3.50 8.74 -7.36
C THR A 264 -2.91 7.82 -8.44
N LEU A 265 -1.69 8.12 -8.91
CA LEU A 265 -1.00 7.33 -9.94
C LEU A 265 -0.75 5.89 -9.49
N ALA A 266 -0.36 5.70 -8.22
CA ALA A 266 -0.14 4.36 -7.67
C ALA A 266 -1.44 3.54 -7.68
N MET A 267 -2.56 4.15 -7.26
CA MET A 267 -3.87 3.50 -7.28
C MET A 267 -4.34 3.18 -8.70
N PHE A 268 -4.22 4.13 -9.64
CA PHE A 268 -4.58 3.88 -11.04
C PHE A 268 -3.69 2.80 -11.68
N THR A 269 -2.40 2.77 -11.36
CA THR A 269 -1.49 1.70 -11.81
C THR A 269 -2.02 0.34 -11.37
N LEU A 270 -2.45 0.21 -10.10
CA LEU A 270 -3.03 -1.04 -9.58
C LEU A 270 -4.43 -1.31 -10.13
N ASN A 271 -5.20 -0.29 -10.56
CA ASN A 271 -6.46 -0.51 -11.30
C ASN A 271 -6.18 -1.18 -12.65
N VAL A 272 -5.23 -0.63 -13.41
CA VAL A 272 -4.87 -1.14 -14.75
C VAL A 272 -4.19 -2.52 -14.64
N MET A 273 -3.26 -2.66 -13.69
CA MET A 273 -2.50 -3.89 -13.47
C MET A 273 -3.02 -4.63 -12.23
N HIS A 274 -4.35 -4.90 -12.21
CA HIS A 274 -5.06 -5.36 -11.02
C HIS A 274 -4.60 -6.75 -10.56
N PRO A 275 -4.08 -6.88 -9.32
CA PRO A 275 -3.53 -8.15 -8.84
C PRO A 275 -4.56 -9.29 -8.84
N GLY A 276 -5.82 -9.01 -8.54
CA GLY A 276 -6.86 -10.02 -8.53
C GLY A 276 -7.15 -10.61 -9.90
N MET A 277 -7.08 -9.80 -10.96
CA MET A 277 -7.32 -10.25 -12.33
C MET A 277 -6.10 -10.98 -12.91
N LEU A 278 -4.91 -10.46 -12.60
CA LEU A 278 -3.65 -11.01 -13.11
C LEU A 278 -3.21 -12.27 -12.34
N LEU A 279 -3.63 -12.43 -11.07
CA LEU A 279 -3.40 -13.62 -10.25
C LEU A 279 -4.51 -14.67 -10.37
N GLN A 280 -5.50 -14.50 -11.24
CA GLN A 280 -6.52 -15.53 -11.44
C GLN A 280 -5.87 -16.83 -11.92
N LYS A 281 -6.35 -17.95 -11.39
CA LYS A 281 -5.87 -19.27 -11.77
C LYS A 281 -6.13 -19.48 -13.27
N THR A 282 -5.10 -19.89 -13.98
CA THR A 282 -5.26 -20.35 -15.35
C THR A 282 -6.00 -21.68 -15.35
N ALA A 283 -6.58 -22.04 -16.49
CA ALA A 283 -7.21 -23.37 -16.67
C ALA A 283 -6.23 -24.49 -16.32
N ALA A 284 -4.93 -24.27 -16.59
CA ALA A 284 -3.85 -25.21 -16.25
C ALA A 284 -3.70 -25.39 -14.73
N ASP A 285 -3.76 -24.26 -13.95
CA ASP A 285 -3.70 -24.35 -12.49
C ASP A 285 -4.91 -25.09 -11.90
N ALA A 286 -6.09 -24.91 -12.51
CA ALA A 286 -7.32 -25.58 -12.09
C ALA A 286 -7.27 -27.09 -12.41
N ALA A 287 -6.80 -27.45 -13.60
CA ALA A 287 -6.62 -28.85 -14.02
C ALA A 287 -5.62 -29.56 -13.09
N TYR A 288 -4.51 -28.88 -12.78
CA TYR A 288 -3.48 -29.40 -11.87
C TYR A 288 -4.05 -29.65 -10.46
N ALA A 289 -4.83 -28.70 -9.92
CA ALA A 289 -5.43 -28.85 -8.59
C ALA A 289 -6.43 -30.02 -8.54
N LEU A 290 -7.09 -30.34 -9.65
CA LEU A 290 -7.99 -31.50 -9.76
C LEU A 290 -7.20 -32.81 -9.80
N THR A 291 -6.07 -32.83 -10.51
CA THR A 291 -5.18 -34.00 -10.59
C THR A 291 -4.57 -34.32 -9.23
N ASP A 292 -4.09 -33.29 -8.51
CA ASP A 292 -3.52 -33.42 -7.17
C ASP A 292 -4.53 -33.96 -6.15
N ARG A 293 -5.79 -33.50 -6.24
CA ARG A 293 -6.88 -34.01 -5.38
C ARG A 293 -7.22 -35.47 -5.70
N SER A 294 -7.18 -35.85 -6.96
CA SER A 294 -7.46 -37.24 -7.35
C SER A 294 -6.35 -38.19 -6.87
N GLN A 295 -5.08 -37.76 -6.98
CA GLN A 295 -3.94 -38.54 -6.49
C GLN A 295 -3.97 -38.72 -4.96
N THR A 296 -4.17 -37.63 -4.22
CA THR A 296 -4.28 -37.72 -2.75
C THR A 296 -5.44 -38.57 -2.29
N SER A 297 -6.55 -38.59 -2.99
CA SER A 297 -7.69 -39.46 -2.66
C SER A 297 -7.39 -40.93 -2.98
N PHE A 298 -6.65 -41.19 -4.06
CA PHE A 298 -6.22 -42.56 -4.44
C PHE A 298 -5.22 -43.12 -3.41
N ASP A 299 -4.21 -42.32 -3.02
CA ASP A 299 -3.20 -42.72 -2.02
C ASP A 299 -3.85 -43.02 -0.67
N ARG A 300 -4.81 -42.21 -0.23
CA ARG A 300 -5.58 -42.49 1.00
C ARG A 300 -6.35 -43.82 0.93
N ARG A 301 -6.92 -44.11 -0.21
CA ARG A 301 -7.69 -45.38 -0.42
C ARG A 301 -6.75 -46.60 -0.43
N THR A 302 -5.58 -46.49 -1.06
CA THR A 302 -4.59 -47.58 -1.09
C THR A 302 -3.96 -47.82 0.27
N SER A 303 -3.63 -46.75 0.99
CA SER A 303 -3.10 -46.82 2.37
C SER A 303 -4.12 -47.46 3.33
N SER A 304 -5.39 -47.06 3.24
CA SER A 304 -6.49 -47.64 4.06
C SER A 304 -6.69 -49.12 3.80
N LYS A 305 -6.54 -49.55 2.55
CA LYS A 305 -6.66 -51.01 2.18
C LYS A 305 -5.46 -51.80 2.68
N ALA A 306 -4.25 -51.21 2.73
CA ALA A 306 -3.06 -51.87 3.22
C ALA A 306 -3.12 -52.12 4.75
N TYR A 307 -3.83 -51.30 5.50
CA TYR A 307 -4.02 -51.46 6.95
C TYR A 307 -5.15 -52.46 7.29
N LEU A 308 -5.99 -52.87 6.30
CA LEU A 308 -7.10 -53.75 6.51
C LEU A 308 -6.86 -55.19 5.95
N ALA A 309 -5.66 -55.46 5.45
CA ALA A 309 -5.25 -56.79 5.02
C ALA A 309 -4.83 -57.60 6.23
N PRO A 310 -5.33 -58.85 6.45
CA PRO A 310 -5.06 -59.65 7.61
C PRO A 310 -3.59 -60.12 7.72
#